data_f6b91cb0ab22e955834c408a45c909e5
#
_entry.id   f6b91cb0ab22e955834c408a45c909e5
#
_cell.length_a   1.000
_cell.length_b   1.000
_cell.length_c   1.000
_cell.angle_alpha   90.00
_cell.angle_beta   90.00
_cell.angle_gamma   90.00
#
_symmetry.space_group_name_H-M   'P 1'
#
loop_
_entity.id
_entity.type
_entity.pdbx_description
1 polymer ?
#
loop_
_entity_poly.entity_id
_entity_poly.type
_entity_poly.pdbx_seq_one_letter_code
_entity_poly.pdbx_strand_id
1 'polypeptide(L)' 'MITTEKLKQENDVLLFAMLGDRKLVEQWWHRPNKGFDGAHPIDVDPKKVQEYLISKAYGEW' A
#
# COMPACT_ATOMS: atom_id res chain seq x y z
N MET A 1 17.05 -9.83 6.66
CA MET A 1 15.66 -9.65 7.13
C MET A 1 15.16 -8.26 6.79
N ILE A 2 13.99 -8.16 6.21
CA ILE A 2 13.40 -6.87 5.84
C ILE A 2 12.72 -6.25 7.05
N THR A 3 13.08 -5.00 7.36
CA THR A 3 12.45 -4.28 8.47
C THR A 3 11.10 -3.74 8.04
N THR A 4 10.27 -3.40 9.04
CA THR A 4 8.96 -2.77 8.79
C THR A 4 9.12 -1.48 7.99
N GLU A 5 10.13 -0.67 8.33
CA GLU A 5 10.37 0.58 7.62
C GLU A 5 10.71 0.34 6.15
N LYS A 6 11.50 -0.68 5.87
CA LYS A 6 11.86 -1.01 4.51
C LYS A 6 10.65 -1.47 3.71
N LEU A 7 9.78 -2.27 4.33
CA LEU A 7 8.53 -2.70 3.70
C LEU A 7 7.66 -1.50 3.37
N LYS A 8 7.55 -0.55 4.29
CA LYS A 8 6.77 0.66 4.05
C LYS A 8 7.33 1.46 2.89
N GLN A 9 8.66 1.57 2.80
CA GLN A 9 9.28 2.28 1.69
C GLN A 9 9.00 1.58 0.37
N GLU A 10 9.09 0.25 0.33
CA GLU A 10 8.78 -0.51 -0.87
C GLU A 10 7.32 -0.33 -1.29
N ASN A 11 6.41 -0.36 -0.32
CA ASN A 11 5.00 -0.13 -0.60
C ASN A 11 4.76 1.27 -1.14
N ASP A 12 5.46 2.25 -0.60
CA ASP A 12 5.35 3.62 -1.06
C ASP A 12 5.79 3.76 -2.52
N VAL A 13 6.88 3.09 -2.88
CA VAL A 13 7.36 3.08 -4.26
C VAL A 13 6.35 2.42 -5.19
N LEU A 14 5.78 1.29 -4.77
CA LEU A 14 4.74 0.62 -5.55
C LEU A 14 3.53 1.51 -5.77
N LEU A 15 3.09 2.17 -4.72
CA LEU A 15 1.94 3.07 -4.80
C LEU A 15 2.23 4.23 -5.72
N PHE A 16 3.41 4.80 -5.63
CA PHE A 16 3.76 5.91 -6.50
C PHE A 16 3.78 5.47 -7.97
N ALA A 17 4.28 4.28 -8.25
CA ALA A 17 4.27 3.74 -9.60
C ALA A 17 2.84 3.52 -10.11
N MET A 18 1.92 3.14 -9.23
CA MET A 18 0.53 2.87 -9.60
C MET A 18 -0.29 4.15 -9.73
N LEU A 19 -0.09 5.10 -8.84
CA LEU A 19 -0.92 6.31 -8.77
C LEU A 19 -0.31 7.51 -9.50
N GLY A 20 1.00 7.56 -9.59
CA GLY A 20 1.69 8.61 -10.33
C GLY A 20 1.73 9.98 -9.66
N ASP A 21 1.25 10.07 -8.43
CA ASP A 21 1.15 11.36 -7.76
C ASP A 21 1.40 11.18 -6.27
N ARG A 22 2.32 11.96 -5.71
CA ARG A 22 2.69 11.85 -4.31
C ARG A 22 1.52 12.17 -3.38
N LYS A 23 0.67 13.11 -3.75
CA LYS A 23 -0.50 13.46 -2.93
C LYS A 23 -1.48 12.31 -2.88
N LEU A 24 -1.68 11.62 -3.99
CA LEU A 24 -2.58 10.46 -4.01
C LEU A 24 -2.03 9.33 -3.15
N VAL A 25 -0.70 9.15 -3.14
CA VAL A 25 -0.07 8.16 -2.28
C VAL A 25 -0.34 8.47 -0.82
N GLU A 26 -0.13 9.74 -0.42
CA GLU A 26 -0.41 10.17 0.95
C GLU A 26 -1.87 9.90 1.33
N GLN A 27 -2.79 10.29 0.47
CA GLN A 27 -4.23 10.09 0.73
C GLN A 27 -4.56 8.61 0.86
N TRP A 28 -3.95 7.77 0.02
CA TRP A 28 -4.22 6.34 0.05
C TRP A 28 -3.89 5.73 1.41
N TRP A 29 -2.77 6.13 1.98
CA TRP A 29 -2.35 5.61 3.28
C TRP A 29 -3.33 5.95 4.40
N HIS A 30 -3.97 7.11 4.31
CA HIS A 30 -4.77 7.65 5.40
C HIS A 30 -6.28 7.54 5.19
N ARG A 31 -6.71 6.85 4.14
CA ARG A 31 -8.14 6.64 3.89
C ARG A 31 -8.55 5.23 4.26
N PRO A 32 -9.81 5.03 4.71
CA PRO A 32 -10.31 3.68 4.91
C PRO A 32 -10.29 2.92 3.59
N ASN A 33 -9.92 1.65 3.64
CA ASN A 33 -9.78 0.85 2.43
C ASN A 33 -10.59 -0.43 2.55
N LYS A 34 -11.44 -0.69 1.57
CA LYS A 34 -12.29 -1.89 1.57
C LYS A 34 -11.46 -3.17 1.56
N GLY A 35 -10.29 -3.14 0.94
CA GLY A 35 -9.42 -4.29 0.90
C GLY A 35 -8.89 -4.71 2.27
N PHE A 36 -9.01 -3.82 3.24
CA PHE A 36 -8.59 -4.07 4.62
C PHE A 36 -9.75 -3.89 5.59
N ASP A 37 -10.97 -4.21 5.14
CA ASP A 37 -12.18 -4.13 5.98
C ASP A 37 -12.43 -2.76 6.56
N GLY A 38 -12.10 -1.72 5.81
CA GLY A 38 -12.30 -0.34 6.23
C GLY A 38 -11.19 0.23 7.08
N ALA A 39 -10.15 -0.55 7.35
CA ALA A 39 -8.99 -0.03 8.09
C ALA A 39 -8.17 0.89 7.20
N HIS A 40 -7.47 1.84 7.82
CA HIS A 40 -6.53 2.68 7.11
C HIS A 40 -5.26 1.88 6.81
N PRO A 41 -4.78 1.88 5.56
CA PRO A 41 -3.60 1.07 5.22
C PRO A 41 -2.39 1.34 6.11
N ILE A 42 -2.24 2.57 6.60
CA ILE A 42 -1.10 2.90 7.46
C ILE A 42 -1.14 2.12 8.77
N ASP A 43 -2.32 1.67 9.19
CA ASP A 43 -2.49 0.89 10.42
C ASP A 43 -2.44 -0.61 10.18
N VAL A 44 -2.32 -1.02 8.93
CA VAL A 44 -2.28 -2.44 8.57
C VAL A 44 -0.84 -2.91 8.53
N ASP A 45 -0.62 -4.19 8.84
CA ASP A 45 0.69 -4.81 8.75
C ASP A 45 1.29 -4.55 7.35
N PRO A 46 2.48 -3.95 7.26
CA PRO A 46 3.09 -3.62 5.96
C PRO A 46 3.22 -4.81 5.03
N LYS A 47 3.37 -6.01 5.56
CA LYS A 47 3.45 -7.20 4.74
C LYS A 47 2.13 -7.48 4.04
N LYS A 48 1.01 -7.29 4.74
CA LYS A 48 -0.31 -7.43 4.13
C LYS A 48 -0.56 -6.37 3.09
N VAL A 49 -0.13 -5.15 3.36
CA VAL A 49 -0.24 -4.06 2.38
C VAL A 49 0.53 -4.41 1.13
N GLN A 50 1.74 -4.94 1.27
CA GLN A 50 2.55 -5.31 0.12
C GLN A 50 1.88 -6.40 -0.71
N GLU A 51 1.32 -7.42 -0.06
CA GLU A 51 0.61 -8.49 -0.76
C GLU A 51 -0.59 -7.94 -1.53
N TYR A 52 -1.33 -7.04 -0.91
CA TYR A 52 -2.46 -6.39 -1.56
C TYR A 52 -2.03 -5.60 -2.80
N LEU A 53 -0.98 -4.79 -2.67
CA LEU A 53 -0.50 -3.98 -3.78
C LEU A 53 0.03 -4.84 -4.92
N ILE A 54 0.76 -5.89 -4.60
CA ILE A 54 1.28 -6.79 -5.63
C ILE A 54 0.13 -7.48 -6.35
N SER A 55 -0.88 -7.92 -5.61
CA SER A 55 -2.05 -8.56 -6.20
C SER A 55 -2.75 -7.59 -7.17
N LYS A 56 -2.93 -6.34 -6.78
CA LYS A 56 -3.55 -5.34 -7.64
C LYS A 56 -2.70 -5.05 -8.88
N ALA A 57 -1.38 -5.06 -8.72
CA ALA A 57 -0.50 -4.75 -9.85
C ALA A 57 -0.46 -5.88 -10.87
N TYR A 58 -0.58 -7.13 -10.43
CA TYR A 58 -0.33 -8.27 -11.29
C TYR A 58 -1.53 -9.12 -11.65
N GLY A 59 -2.61 -9.04 -10.93
CA GLY A 59 -3.59 -10.08 -11.14
C GLY A 59 -5.04 -9.69 -11.17
N GLU A 60 -5.36 -8.49 -10.92
CA GLU A 60 -6.74 -8.14 -10.60
C GLU A 60 -7.40 -7.28 -11.65
N TRP A 61 -7.26 -7.62 -12.87
CA TRP A 61 -7.89 -6.84 -13.95
C TRP A 61 -9.18 -7.45 -14.43
#